data_86fc0f9fed3908a30d3bd80ca03a77e4
#
_entry.id   86fc0f9fed3908a30d3bd80ca03a77e4
#
_cell.length_a   1.000
_cell.length_b   1.000
_cell.length_c   1.000
_cell.angle_alpha   90.00
_cell.angle_beta   90.00
_cell.angle_gamma   90.00
#
_symmetry.space_group_name_H-M   'P 1'
#
loop_
_entity.id
_entity.type
_entity.pdbx_description
1 polymer ?
#
loop_
_entity_poly.entity_id
_entity_poly.type
_entity_poly.pdbx_seq_one_letter_code
_entity_poly.pdbx_strand_id
1 'polypeptide(L)'
;MTFHHKEFYILSSSDKSKLYCQSWTKPNANRVMIFHHGFGEHSGRYTNLLRYFGKSDINFYSFDMRGHGNSEGKRGHADSFDLYVRDLSDFANEVLKREQKDRFFLLGHSLGGAVALRYAQEGINQDNILGLILGSPALKVKMDFQKQLKKFVGSFLSRISPATLVDAELDLHYLSHDPDVIEAYKQDPLVHGKVSLRMGTELLELGPKLIKKANVIRCPVLILHGQEDGLVDVNGSMELYKNLIYRNKRMKIYPGLYHEIMNEFPEHRDEVFGDIQAFLDTILREKSPGETKDSSLKLKKKPKASASSKKKTVV
;
A
#
# COMPACT_ATOMS: atom_id res chain seq x y z
N MET A 1 -18.22 -16.37 9.83
CA MET A 1 -17.20 -16.49 10.91
C MET A 1 -16.74 -15.09 11.26
N THR A 2 -16.72 -14.75 12.54
CA THR A 2 -16.25 -13.47 13.05
C THR A 2 -14.73 -13.48 13.14
N PHE A 3 -14.08 -12.37 12.85
CA PHE A 3 -12.65 -12.22 13.11
C PHE A 3 -12.35 -12.21 14.62
N HIS A 4 -11.22 -12.78 14.99
CA HIS A 4 -10.58 -12.51 16.28
C HIS A 4 -9.79 -11.22 16.15
N HIS A 5 -10.25 -10.15 16.77
CA HIS A 5 -9.57 -8.86 16.79
C HIS A 5 -8.57 -8.84 17.94
N LYS A 6 -7.35 -8.37 17.65
CA LYS A 6 -6.30 -8.14 18.66
C LYS A 6 -5.57 -6.84 18.36
N GLU A 7 -5.22 -6.15 19.40
CA GLU A 7 -4.37 -4.97 19.42
C GLU A 7 -3.02 -5.32 20.02
N PHE A 8 -1.95 -4.73 19.49
CA PHE A 8 -0.60 -4.92 19.98
C PHE A 8 0.29 -3.75 19.56
N TYR A 9 1.51 -3.72 20.07
CA TYR A 9 2.50 -2.72 19.69
C TYR A 9 3.73 -3.39 19.11
N ILE A 10 4.38 -2.71 18.17
CA ILE A 10 5.74 -3.01 17.74
C ILE A 10 6.61 -1.79 17.99
N LEU A 11 7.92 -1.98 18.03
CA LEU A 11 8.90 -0.89 18.10
C LEU A 11 9.50 -0.69 16.72
N SER A 12 9.44 0.55 16.22
CA SER A 12 10.16 0.92 15.00
C SER A 12 11.67 0.63 15.18
N SER A 13 12.27 0.03 14.16
CA SER A 13 13.71 -0.24 14.15
C SER A 13 14.54 1.04 14.10
N SER A 14 13.98 2.14 13.59
CA SER A 14 14.66 3.40 13.37
C SER A 14 14.93 4.18 14.67
N ASP A 15 13.94 4.25 15.58
CA ASP A 15 13.99 5.14 16.76
C ASP A 15 13.28 4.58 18.00
N LYS A 16 12.81 3.34 17.93
CA LYS A 16 12.06 2.65 19.00
C LYS A 16 10.69 3.25 19.32
N SER A 17 10.15 4.13 18.47
CA SER A 17 8.77 4.61 18.60
C SER A 17 7.81 3.45 18.63
N LYS A 18 6.82 3.50 19.52
CA LYS A 18 5.77 2.48 19.60
C LYS A 18 4.73 2.73 18.52
N LEU A 19 4.51 1.71 17.68
CA LEU A 19 3.49 1.71 16.65
C LEU A 19 2.32 0.84 17.09
N TYR A 20 1.13 1.42 17.15
CA TYR A 20 -0.10 0.72 17.46
C TYR A 20 -0.54 -0.13 16.27
N CYS A 21 -0.79 -1.39 16.51
CA CYS A 21 -1.08 -2.39 15.49
C CYS A 21 -2.39 -3.12 15.81
N GLN A 22 -3.09 -3.50 14.77
CA GLN A 22 -4.32 -4.27 14.86
C GLN A 22 -4.27 -5.49 13.94
N SER A 23 -4.92 -6.56 14.35
CA SER A 23 -5.10 -7.77 13.55
C SER A 23 -6.54 -8.28 13.65
N TRP A 24 -7.06 -8.75 12.54
CA TRP A 24 -8.35 -9.42 12.41
C TRP A 24 -8.11 -10.78 11.77
N THR A 25 -8.07 -11.81 12.58
CA THR A 25 -7.63 -13.16 12.17
C THR A 25 -8.73 -14.20 12.30
N LYS A 26 -8.58 -15.29 11.55
CA LYS A 26 -9.43 -16.48 11.55
C LYS A 26 -8.57 -17.73 11.57
N PRO A 27 -8.96 -18.81 12.26
CA PRO A 27 -8.12 -19.99 12.45
C PRO A 27 -7.65 -20.66 11.16
N ASN A 28 -8.44 -20.59 10.09
CA ASN A 28 -8.19 -21.30 8.84
C ASN A 28 -7.88 -20.36 7.67
N ALA A 29 -7.51 -19.11 7.94
CA ALA A 29 -7.11 -18.20 6.87
C ALA A 29 -5.73 -18.59 6.32
N ASN A 30 -5.66 -18.72 4.99
CA ASN A 30 -4.41 -19.10 4.34
C ASN A 30 -3.63 -17.90 3.78
N ARG A 31 -4.20 -16.70 3.85
CA ARG A 31 -3.67 -15.51 3.22
C ARG A 31 -3.60 -14.36 4.20
N VAL A 32 -2.74 -13.42 3.89
CA VAL A 32 -2.54 -12.22 4.68
C VAL A 32 -2.72 -11.00 3.78
N MET A 33 -3.46 -10.01 4.28
CA MET A 33 -3.52 -8.67 3.72
C MET A 33 -3.08 -7.66 4.76
N ILE A 34 -2.09 -6.86 4.42
CA ILE A 34 -1.73 -5.67 5.17
C ILE A 34 -2.41 -4.49 4.47
N PHE A 35 -3.17 -3.68 5.22
CA PHE A 35 -3.71 -2.42 4.70
C PHE A 35 -3.14 -1.23 5.45
N HIS A 36 -2.91 -0.13 4.72
CA HIS A 36 -2.24 1.05 5.21
C HIS A 36 -3.09 2.30 4.98
N HIS A 37 -3.39 2.99 6.06
CA HIS A 37 -4.32 4.11 6.10
C HIS A 37 -3.75 5.41 5.49
N GLY A 38 -4.60 6.42 5.27
CA GLY A 38 -4.26 7.71 4.70
C GLY A 38 -3.74 8.72 5.71
N PHE A 39 -3.53 9.97 5.22
CA PHE A 39 -3.11 11.07 6.05
C PHE A 39 -4.21 11.50 7.03
N GLY A 40 -3.82 11.79 8.27
CA GLY A 40 -4.71 12.34 9.29
C GLY A 40 -5.70 11.35 9.88
N GLU A 41 -5.75 10.13 9.38
CA GLU A 41 -6.65 9.07 9.86
C GLU A 41 -5.90 7.93 10.59
N HIS A 42 -6.52 6.77 10.76
CA HIS A 42 -5.96 5.62 11.46
C HIS A 42 -6.55 4.29 10.98
N SER A 43 -5.94 3.18 11.36
CA SER A 43 -6.31 1.81 10.94
C SER A 43 -7.73 1.38 11.31
N GLY A 44 -8.35 1.98 12.32
CA GLY A 44 -9.71 1.65 12.77
C GLY A 44 -10.83 2.05 11.80
N ARG A 45 -10.56 2.90 10.81
CA ARG A 45 -11.57 3.38 9.86
C ARG A 45 -11.90 2.41 8.71
N TYR A 46 -11.28 1.24 8.66
CA TYR A 46 -11.40 0.26 7.56
C TYR A 46 -12.44 -0.84 7.83
N THR A 47 -13.47 -0.55 8.63
CA THR A 47 -14.52 -1.51 9.01
C THR A 47 -15.31 -2.03 7.82
N ASN A 48 -15.52 -1.23 6.76
CA ASN A 48 -16.21 -1.63 5.55
C ASN A 48 -15.42 -2.70 4.79
N LEU A 49 -14.11 -2.53 4.65
CA LEU A 49 -13.19 -3.54 4.09
C LEU A 49 -13.30 -4.86 4.87
N LEU A 50 -13.19 -4.81 6.18
CA LEU A 50 -13.24 -5.99 7.04
C LEU A 50 -14.60 -6.68 6.97
N ARG A 51 -15.70 -5.92 6.90
CA ARG A 51 -17.05 -6.45 6.76
C ARG A 51 -17.25 -7.19 5.45
N TYR A 52 -16.83 -6.59 4.33
CA TYR A 52 -16.95 -7.20 3.01
C TYR A 52 -16.17 -8.52 2.94
N PHE A 53 -14.92 -8.52 3.37
CA PHE A 53 -14.06 -9.69 3.35
C PHE A 53 -14.22 -10.61 4.56
N GLY A 54 -15.25 -10.43 5.38
CA GLY A 54 -15.49 -11.22 6.59
C GLY A 54 -15.61 -12.74 6.35
N LYS A 55 -16.01 -13.17 5.16
CA LYS A 55 -16.11 -14.58 4.76
C LYS A 55 -14.91 -15.11 3.96
N SER A 56 -13.96 -14.25 3.59
CA SER A 56 -12.77 -14.66 2.84
C SER A 56 -11.80 -15.48 3.72
N ASP A 57 -10.83 -16.15 3.11
CA ASP A 57 -9.76 -16.87 3.82
C ASP A 57 -8.50 -15.98 4.04
N ILE A 58 -8.73 -14.71 4.33
CA ILE A 58 -7.70 -13.69 4.51
C ILE A 58 -7.69 -13.22 5.97
N ASN A 59 -6.50 -13.18 6.57
CA ASN A 59 -6.21 -12.46 7.80
C ASN A 59 -5.79 -11.04 7.45
N PHE A 60 -6.33 -10.06 8.18
CA PHE A 60 -6.07 -8.65 7.97
C PHE A 60 -5.21 -8.09 9.08
N TYR A 61 -4.27 -7.24 8.69
CA TYR A 61 -3.35 -6.55 9.57
C TYR A 61 -3.21 -5.09 9.17
N SER A 62 -3.13 -4.21 10.16
CA SER A 62 -2.84 -2.80 9.95
C SER A 62 -2.14 -2.22 11.17
N PHE A 63 -1.53 -1.07 10.98
CA PHE A 63 -0.98 -0.28 12.08
C PHE A 63 -1.26 1.20 11.84
N ASP A 64 -1.26 1.98 12.90
CA ASP A 64 -1.32 3.44 12.80
C ASP A 64 0.08 3.97 12.49
N MET A 65 0.21 4.79 11.43
CA MET A 65 1.48 5.43 11.09
C MET A 65 1.99 6.26 12.28
N ARG A 66 3.32 6.39 12.41
CA ARG A 66 3.91 7.34 13.38
C ARG A 66 3.22 8.71 13.28
N GLY A 67 2.90 9.31 14.42
CA GLY A 67 2.19 10.58 14.47
C GLY A 67 0.72 10.52 14.03
N HIS A 68 0.12 9.33 13.96
CA HIS A 68 -1.30 9.12 13.65
C HIS A 68 -1.94 8.15 14.66
N GLY A 69 -3.27 8.20 14.76
CA GLY A 69 -4.05 7.28 15.58
C GLY A 69 -3.50 7.15 17.01
N ASN A 70 -3.26 5.92 17.43
CA ASN A 70 -2.71 5.55 18.74
C ASN A 70 -1.18 5.32 18.73
N SER A 71 -0.50 5.52 17.59
CA SER A 71 0.94 5.43 17.50
C SER A 71 1.65 6.64 18.08
N GLU A 72 2.86 6.41 18.61
CA GLU A 72 3.73 7.48 19.07
C GLU A 72 4.19 8.39 17.92
N GLY A 73 4.72 9.55 18.27
CA GLY A 73 5.23 10.55 17.34
C GLY A 73 4.42 11.84 17.37
N LYS A 74 5.00 12.90 16.83
CA LYS A 74 4.34 14.21 16.72
C LYS A 74 3.27 14.15 15.63
N ARG A 75 2.05 14.56 15.92
CA ARG A 75 0.93 14.54 15.00
C ARG A 75 1.29 15.17 13.64
N GLY A 76 1.09 14.40 12.56
CA GLY A 76 1.33 14.87 11.18
C GLY A 76 2.79 15.18 10.86
N HIS A 77 3.75 14.64 11.62
CA HIS A 77 5.18 14.87 11.42
C HIS A 77 5.98 13.57 11.43
N ALA A 78 6.93 13.51 10.52
CA ALA A 78 8.07 12.60 10.56
C ALA A 78 9.31 13.36 10.05
N ASP A 79 10.51 12.98 10.48
CA ASP A 79 11.76 13.61 10.02
C ASP A 79 12.07 13.31 8.56
N SER A 80 11.53 12.24 8.00
CA SER A 80 11.53 11.93 6.57
C SER A 80 10.37 10.99 6.21
N PHE A 81 9.95 11.01 4.94
CA PHE A 81 8.96 10.07 4.42
C PHE A 81 9.44 8.62 4.50
N ASP A 82 10.73 8.37 4.37
CA ASP A 82 11.32 7.03 4.43
C ASP A 82 11.11 6.36 5.80
N LEU A 83 10.82 7.12 6.88
CA LEU A 83 10.46 6.54 8.17
C LEU A 83 9.11 5.80 8.12
N TYR A 84 8.12 6.31 7.38
CA TYR A 84 6.86 5.57 7.16
C TYR A 84 7.10 4.25 6.42
N VAL A 85 8.02 4.26 5.46
CA VAL A 85 8.36 3.05 4.68
C VAL A 85 9.08 2.02 5.55
N ARG A 86 9.98 2.47 6.44
CA ARG A 86 10.67 1.58 7.41
C ARG A 86 9.68 0.98 8.41
N ASP A 87 8.76 1.79 8.93
CA ASP A 87 7.72 1.31 9.84
C ASP A 87 6.84 0.25 9.18
N LEU A 88 6.46 0.46 7.91
CA LEU A 88 5.75 -0.55 7.14
C LEU A 88 6.58 -1.83 6.95
N SER A 89 7.91 -1.69 6.72
CA SER A 89 8.80 -2.85 6.61
C SER A 89 8.90 -3.63 7.93
N ASP A 90 9.07 -2.94 9.06
CA ASP A 90 9.11 -3.55 10.38
C ASP A 90 7.80 -4.28 10.69
N PHE A 91 6.68 -3.63 10.38
CA PHE A 91 5.36 -4.22 10.57
C PHE A 91 5.12 -5.44 9.67
N ALA A 92 5.45 -5.36 8.39
CA ALA A 92 5.30 -6.47 7.46
C ALA A 92 6.13 -7.69 7.89
N ASN A 93 7.37 -7.49 8.34
CA ASN A 93 8.23 -8.56 8.87
C ASN A 93 7.61 -9.21 10.11
N GLU A 94 7.06 -8.42 11.03
CA GLU A 94 6.39 -8.95 12.22
C GLU A 94 5.14 -9.74 11.85
N VAL A 95 4.33 -9.26 10.90
CA VAL A 95 3.13 -9.97 10.41
C VAL A 95 3.51 -11.30 9.76
N LEU A 96 4.50 -11.32 8.87
CA LEU A 96 4.96 -12.56 8.22
C LEU A 96 5.46 -13.59 9.24
N LYS A 97 6.18 -13.13 10.27
CA LYS A 97 6.64 -13.98 11.37
C LYS A 97 5.47 -14.56 12.16
N ARG A 98 4.47 -13.75 12.53
CA ARG A 98 3.27 -14.20 13.28
C ARG A 98 2.45 -15.21 12.51
N GLU A 99 2.28 -15.00 11.23
CA GLU A 99 1.48 -15.84 10.34
C GLU A 99 2.26 -17.05 9.81
N GLN A 100 3.58 -17.12 10.02
CA GLN A 100 4.47 -18.13 9.42
C GLN A 100 4.28 -18.21 7.89
N LYS A 101 4.17 -17.04 7.26
CA LYS A 101 4.02 -16.86 5.82
C LYS A 101 5.21 -16.09 5.26
N ASP A 102 5.43 -16.22 3.97
CA ASP A 102 6.49 -15.51 3.24
C ASP A 102 5.92 -14.37 2.36
N ARG A 103 4.59 -14.31 2.21
CA ARG A 103 3.94 -13.38 1.28
C ARG A 103 2.63 -12.83 1.82
N PHE A 104 2.31 -11.60 1.36
CA PHE A 104 1.07 -10.89 1.72
C PHE A 104 0.56 -10.03 0.55
N PHE A 105 -0.73 -9.67 0.59
CA PHE A 105 -1.29 -8.58 -0.21
C PHE A 105 -1.08 -7.27 0.52
N LEU A 106 -0.70 -6.23 -0.20
CA LEU A 106 -0.53 -4.89 0.36
C LEU A 106 -1.56 -3.94 -0.25
N LEU A 107 -2.42 -3.38 0.58
CA LEU A 107 -3.37 -2.34 0.21
C LEU A 107 -2.95 -1.03 0.87
N GLY A 108 -2.85 0.05 0.10
CA GLY A 108 -2.62 1.39 0.64
C GLY A 108 -3.61 2.39 0.09
N HIS A 109 -4.18 3.21 0.98
CA HIS A 109 -5.07 4.30 0.62
C HIS A 109 -4.39 5.65 0.77
N SER A 110 -4.58 6.55 -0.19
CA SER A 110 -4.09 7.93 -0.13
C SER A 110 -2.59 8.02 0.22
N LEU A 111 -2.20 8.64 1.33
CA LEU A 111 -0.82 8.65 1.84
C LEU A 111 -0.29 7.22 2.02
N GLY A 112 -1.09 6.32 2.61
CA GLY A 112 -0.72 4.90 2.74
C GLY A 112 -0.47 4.24 1.38
N GLY A 113 -1.17 4.68 0.32
CA GLY A 113 -0.91 4.25 -1.06
C GLY A 113 0.45 4.71 -1.58
N ALA A 114 0.86 5.96 -1.27
CA ALA A 114 2.19 6.46 -1.60
C ALA A 114 3.30 5.72 -0.82
N VAL A 115 3.06 5.42 0.48
CA VAL A 115 3.98 4.62 1.32
C VAL A 115 4.11 3.20 0.78
N ALA A 116 2.99 2.54 0.46
CA ALA A 116 2.97 1.18 -0.09
C ALA A 116 3.69 1.10 -1.45
N LEU A 117 3.49 2.09 -2.32
CA LEU A 117 4.20 2.18 -3.60
C LEU A 117 5.71 2.38 -3.38
N ARG A 118 6.10 3.28 -2.48
CA ARG A 118 7.52 3.53 -2.16
C ARG A 118 8.18 2.29 -1.56
N TYR A 119 7.49 1.59 -0.66
CA TYR A 119 7.93 0.31 -0.10
C TYR A 119 8.18 -0.73 -1.20
N ALA A 120 7.25 -0.89 -2.13
CA ALA A 120 7.41 -1.79 -3.26
C ALA A 120 8.56 -1.38 -4.20
N GLN A 121 8.90 -0.09 -4.31
CA GLN A 121 10.00 0.41 -5.13
C GLN A 121 11.38 0.20 -4.53
N GLU A 122 11.51 -0.06 -3.24
CA GLU A 122 12.81 -0.31 -2.59
C GLU A 122 13.39 -1.69 -2.89
N GLY A 123 12.61 -2.56 -3.48
CA GLY A 123 13.09 -3.85 -4.02
C GLY A 123 13.33 -4.93 -2.96
N ILE A 124 13.63 -4.56 -1.72
CA ILE A 124 14.02 -5.51 -0.65
C ILE A 124 12.88 -6.50 -0.32
N ASN A 125 11.63 -6.08 -0.49
CA ASN A 125 10.47 -6.87 -0.08
C ASN A 125 9.46 -7.10 -1.21
N GLN A 126 9.81 -6.82 -2.48
CA GLN A 126 8.87 -7.02 -3.59
C GLN A 126 8.46 -8.49 -3.74
N ASP A 127 9.37 -9.43 -3.49
CA ASP A 127 9.09 -10.86 -3.62
C ASP A 127 8.07 -11.35 -2.59
N ASN A 128 7.91 -10.61 -1.49
CA ASN A 128 6.92 -10.89 -0.46
C ASN A 128 5.54 -10.31 -0.78
N ILE A 129 5.43 -9.42 -1.79
CA ILE A 129 4.15 -8.83 -2.20
C ILE A 129 3.47 -9.74 -3.22
N LEU A 130 2.36 -10.37 -2.82
CA LEU A 130 1.50 -11.14 -3.72
C LEU A 130 0.82 -10.25 -4.76
N GLY A 131 0.35 -9.09 -4.33
CA GLY A 131 -0.26 -8.05 -5.14
C GLY A 131 -0.34 -6.74 -4.36
N LEU A 132 -0.08 -5.64 -5.06
CA LEU A 132 -0.14 -4.27 -4.56
C LEU A 132 -1.45 -3.62 -5.00
N ILE A 133 -2.24 -3.12 -4.04
CA ILE A 133 -3.52 -2.45 -4.28
C ILE A 133 -3.39 -1.00 -3.81
N LEU A 134 -3.65 -0.06 -4.70
CA LEU A 134 -3.51 1.37 -4.46
C LEU A 134 -4.87 2.04 -4.64
N GLY A 135 -5.49 2.45 -3.54
CA GLY A 135 -6.74 3.22 -3.53
C GLY A 135 -6.46 4.72 -3.44
N SER A 136 -6.83 5.49 -4.46
CA SER A 136 -6.66 6.94 -4.52
C SER A 136 -5.26 7.41 -4.04
N PRO A 137 -4.13 6.81 -4.52
CA PRO A 137 -2.81 7.03 -3.95
C PRO A 137 -2.37 8.49 -4.08
N ALA A 138 -1.81 9.07 -3.00
CA ALA A 138 -1.41 10.47 -2.93
C ALA A 138 -0.16 10.79 -3.78
N LEU A 139 -0.31 10.71 -5.10
CA LEU A 139 0.76 10.95 -6.08
C LEU A 139 0.75 12.36 -6.67
N LYS A 140 -0.43 12.96 -6.78
CA LYS A 140 -0.61 14.35 -7.18
C LYS A 140 -1.71 14.96 -6.34
N VAL A 141 -1.37 15.88 -5.48
CA VAL A 141 -2.37 16.64 -4.70
C VAL A 141 -2.96 17.74 -5.59
N LYS A 142 -4.30 17.88 -5.61
CA LYS A 142 -4.95 18.99 -6.31
C LYS A 142 -4.62 20.31 -5.64
N MET A 143 -4.12 21.23 -6.38
CA MET A 143 -3.65 22.53 -5.88
C MET A 143 -4.14 23.67 -6.77
N ASP A 144 -4.77 24.66 -6.16
CA ASP A 144 -5.01 25.94 -6.75
C ASP A 144 -3.78 26.89 -6.66
N PHE A 145 -3.88 28.08 -7.22
CA PHE A 145 -2.78 29.06 -7.22
C PHE A 145 -2.32 29.44 -5.80
N GLN A 146 -3.23 29.55 -4.85
CA GLN A 146 -2.87 29.91 -3.47
C GLN A 146 -2.11 28.80 -2.77
N LYS A 147 -2.52 27.56 -3.00
CA LYS A 147 -1.81 26.37 -2.46
C LYS A 147 -0.42 26.22 -3.11
N GLN A 148 -0.29 26.56 -4.40
CA GLN A 148 1.02 26.58 -5.07
C GLN A 148 1.97 27.59 -4.43
N LEU A 149 1.49 28.79 -4.09
CA LEU A 149 2.29 29.78 -3.38
C LEU A 149 2.67 29.32 -1.98
N LYS A 150 1.73 28.71 -1.23
CA LYS A 150 2.00 28.07 0.07
C LYS A 150 3.08 26.98 -0.06
N LYS A 151 3.09 26.22 -1.15
CA LYS A 151 4.14 25.23 -1.45
C LYS A 151 5.54 25.87 -1.47
N PHE A 152 5.68 26.98 -2.17
CA PHE A 152 6.97 27.69 -2.27
C PHE A 152 7.45 28.17 -0.89
N VAL A 153 6.58 28.83 -0.13
CA VAL A 153 6.86 29.30 1.23
C VAL A 153 7.17 28.11 2.16
N GLY A 154 6.37 27.05 2.09
CA GLY A 154 6.58 25.83 2.86
C GLY A 154 7.91 25.16 2.57
N SER A 155 8.36 25.13 1.31
CA SER A 155 9.66 24.56 0.92
C SER A 155 10.84 25.32 1.55
N PHE A 156 10.79 26.64 1.61
CA PHE A 156 11.82 27.45 2.26
C PHE A 156 11.78 27.29 3.79
N LEU A 157 10.61 27.46 4.39
CA LEU A 157 10.43 27.36 5.86
C LEU A 157 10.70 25.94 6.37
N SER A 158 10.45 24.89 5.56
CA SER A 158 10.71 23.51 5.95
C SER A 158 12.20 23.22 6.25
N ARG A 159 13.10 24.06 5.75
CA ARG A 159 14.56 23.97 6.04
C ARG A 159 14.93 24.64 7.38
N ILE A 160 14.19 25.68 7.76
CA ILE A 160 14.48 26.47 8.97
C ILE A 160 13.73 25.90 10.17
N SER A 161 12.45 25.54 9.99
CA SER A 161 11.58 25.03 11.05
C SER A 161 10.74 23.83 10.55
N PRO A 162 11.37 22.69 10.29
CA PRO A 162 10.76 21.54 9.60
C PRO A 162 9.57 20.93 10.37
N ALA A 163 9.60 21.01 11.69
CA ALA A 163 8.58 20.42 12.56
C ALA A 163 7.40 21.35 12.88
N THR A 164 7.36 22.57 12.29
CA THR A 164 6.21 23.48 12.43
C THR A 164 4.99 22.85 11.80
N LEU A 165 3.88 22.78 12.55
CA LEU A 165 2.61 22.23 12.11
C LEU A 165 1.75 23.33 11.47
N VAL A 166 1.14 23.00 10.36
CA VAL A 166 0.12 23.80 9.67
C VAL A 166 -1.11 22.93 9.45
N ASP A 167 -2.24 23.58 9.18
CA ASP A 167 -3.43 22.86 8.76
C ASP A 167 -3.29 22.40 7.30
N ALA A 168 -3.62 21.14 7.03
CA ALA A 168 -3.59 20.59 5.67
C ALA A 168 -4.74 21.14 4.79
N GLU A 169 -5.72 21.83 5.39
CA GLU A 169 -6.87 22.43 4.68
C GLU A 169 -7.57 21.44 3.73
N LEU A 170 -7.78 20.20 4.21
CA LEU A 170 -8.51 19.20 3.45
C LEU A 170 -9.98 19.61 3.32
N ASP A 171 -10.48 19.68 2.09
CA ASP A 171 -11.91 19.85 1.85
C ASP A 171 -12.63 18.52 2.07
N LEU A 172 -13.21 18.35 3.24
CA LEU A 172 -13.87 17.11 3.65
C LEU A 172 -15.10 16.78 2.80
N HIS A 173 -15.63 17.75 2.03
CA HIS A 173 -16.70 17.47 1.07
C HIS A 173 -16.30 16.40 0.05
N TYR A 174 -15.04 16.40 -0.37
CA TYR A 174 -14.52 15.42 -1.34
C TYR A 174 -14.04 14.11 -0.71
N LEU A 175 -14.33 13.88 0.57
CA LEU A 175 -13.95 12.63 1.23
C LEU A 175 -14.81 11.47 0.74
N SER A 176 -16.13 11.61 0.84
CA SER A 176 -17.16 10.64 0.46
C SER A 176 -18.48 11.34 0.18
N HIS A 177 -19.36 10.74 -0.61
CA HIS A 177 -20.75 11.18 -0.75
C HIS A 177 -21.61 10.81 0.46
N ASP A 178 -21.18 9.85 1.27
CA ASP A 178 -21.89 9.43 2.48
C ASP A 178 -21.64 10.46 3.62
N PRO A 179 -22.66 11.23 4.03
CA PRO A 179 -22.51 12.23 5.08
C PRO A 179 -22.15 11.62 6.45
N ASP A 180 -22.54 10.37 6.70
CA ASP A 180 -22.20 9.68 7.95
C ASP A 180 -20.70 9.42 8.06
N VAL A 181 -20.04 9.16 6.93
CA VAL A 181 -18.57 9.00 6.85
C VAL A 181 -17.88 10.32 7.16
N ILE A 182 -18.38 11.43 6.60
CA ILE A 182 -17.81 12.77 6.85
C ILE A 182 -18.00 13.17 8.33
N GLU A 183 -19.18 12.91 8.88
CA GLU A 183 -19.46 13.26 10.28
C GLU A 183 -18.62 12.38 11.24
N ALA A 184 -18.54 11.08 11.00
CA ALA A 184 -17.67 10.17 11.76
C ALA A 184 -16.20 10.62 11.71
N TYR A 185 -15.71 11.08 10.54
CA TYR A 185 -14.36 11.64 10.40
C TYR A 185 -14.15 12.88 11.28
N LYS A 186 -15.12 13.81 11.30
CA LYS A 186 -15.03 15.05 12.09
C LYS A 186 -15.06 14.81 13.59
N GLN A 187 -15.83 13.81 14.04
CA GLN A 187 -16.02 13.51 15.46
C GLN A 187 -14.94 12.59 16.03
N ASP A 188 -14.11 11.97 15.18
CA ASP A 188 -13.10 11.01 15.62
C ASP A 188 -11.91 11.74 16.28
N PRO A 189 -11.64 11.53 17.58
CA PRO A 189 -10.56 12.20 18.29
C PRO A 189 -9.16 11.74 17.83
N LEU A 190 -9.05 10.62 17.10
CA LEU A 190 -7.80 10.11 16.54
C LEU A 190 -7.47 10.70 15.19
N VAL A 191 -8.43 11.38 14.56
CA VAL A 191 -8.26 12.07 13.28
C VAL A 191 -7.68 13.48 13.52
N HIS A 192 -6.83 13.94 12.61
CA HIS A 192 -6.26 15.29 12.64
C HIS A 192 -5.97 15.85 11.25
N GLY A 193 -6.12 17.18 11.09
CA GLY A 193 -5.75 17.91 9.87
C GLY A 193 -4.34 18.52 9.89
N LYS A 194 -3.52 18.24 10.90
CA LYS A 194 -2.19 18.87 11.04
C LYS A 194 -1.12 18.14 10.24
N VAL A 195 -0.29 18.92 9.52
CA VAL A 195 0.87 18.42 8.79
C VAL A 195 2.06 19.33 9.06
N SER A 196 3.24 18.76 9.24
CA SER A 196 4.45 19.57 9.37
C SER A 196 4.89 20.13 8.02
N LEU A 197 5.59 21.27 8.03
CA LEU A 197 6.13 21.89 6.81
C LEU A 197 7.01 20.89 6.04
N ARG A 198 7.82 20.08 6.72
CA ARG A 198 8.62 19.03 6.10
C ARG A 198 7.75 18.01 5.39
N MET A 199 6.80 17.40 6.10
CA MET A 199 5.96 16.35 5.50
C MET A 199 5.09 16.88 4.37
N GLY A 200 4.51 18.07 4.51
CA GLY A 200 3.77 18.70 3.42
C GLY A 200 4.63 18.93 2.18
N THR A 201 5.87 19.37 2.34
CA THR A 201 6.82 19.56 1.24
C THR A 201 7.20 18.22 0.62
N GLU A 202 7.58 17.24 1.45
CA GLU A 202 7.97 15.90 0.96
C GLU A 202 6.83 15.23 0.19
N LEU A 203 5.59 15.30 0.67
CA LEU A 203 4.43 14.74 -0.02
C LEU A 203 4.21 15.36 -1.41
N LEU A 204 4.39 16.68 -1.54
CA LEU A 204 4.25 17.36 -2.81
C LEU A 204 5.35 16.99 -3.82
N GLU A 205 6.56 16.71 -3.33
CA GLU A 205 7.72 16.39 -4.18
C GLU A 205 7.85 14.89 -4.49
N LEU A 206 7.32 14.05 -3.62
CA LEU A 206 7.48 12.59 -3.70
C LEU A 206 6.72 11.98 -4.87
N GLY A 207 5.47 12.39 -5.09
CA GLY A 207 4.59 11.79 -6.09
C GLY A 207 5.21 11.67 -7.48
N PRO A 208 5.76 12.76 -8.07
CA PRO A 208 6.45 12.68 -9.36
C PRO A 208 7.65 11.73 -9.36
N LYS A 209 8.37 11.63 -8.22
CA LYS A 209 9.51 10.71 -8.07
C LYS A 209 9.03 9.25 -8.05
N LEU A 210 7.93 8.96 -7.36
CA LEU A 210 7.32 7.63 -7.32
C LEU A 210 6.81 7.21 -8.70
N ILE A 211 6.11 8.10 -9.41
CA ILE A 211 5.61 7.86 -10.76
C ILE A 211 6.78 7.53 -11.71
N LYS A 212 7.87 8.30 -11.66
CA LYS A 212 9.05 8.08 -12.51
C LYS A 212 9.72 6.72 -12.25
N LYS A 213 9.69 6.22 -11.02
CA LYS A 213 10.28 4.94 -10.61
C LYS A 213 9.32 3.75 -10.73
N ALA A 214 8.16 3.90 -11.36
CA ALA A 214 7.18 2.81 -11.49
C ALA A 214 7.70 1.58 -12.24
N ASN A 215 8.67 1.77 -13.11
CA ASN A 215 9.29 0.71 -13.94
C ASN A 215 10.09 -0.33 -13.13
N VAL A 216 10.39 -0.08 -11.84
CA VAL A 216 11.09 -1.07 -10.99
C VAL A 216 10.13 -2.06 -10.32
N ILE A 217 8.81 -1.80 -10.39
CA ILE A 217 7.79 -2.66 -9.78
C ILE A 217 7.67 -3.98 -10.57
N ARG A 218 7.74 -5.10 -9.84
CA ARG A 218 7.72 -6.47 -10.39
C ARG A 218 6.66 -7.37 -9.76
N CYS A 219 5.72 -6.81 -9.03
CA CYS A 219 4.55 -7.52 -8.50
C CYS A 219 3.28 -7.09 -9.24
N PRO A 220 2.20 -7.88 -9.19
CA PRO A 220 0.89 -7.47 -9.69
C PRO A 220 0.41 -6.18 -9.01
N VAL A 221 -0.17 -5.25 -9.78
CA VAL A 221 -0.66 -3.97 -9.28
C VAL A 221 -2.10 -3.72 -9.71
N LEU A 222 -2.95 -3.35 -8.75
CA LEU A 222 -4.28 -2.81 -8.97
C LEU A 222 -4.32 -1.35 -8.49
N ILE A 223 -4.69 -0.43 -9.38
CA ILE A 223 -4.89 0.99 -9.06
C ILE A 223 -6.38 1.29 -9.16
N LEU A 224 -6.94 1.86 -8.10
CA LEU A 224 -8.35 2.24 -7.98
C LEU A 224 -8.41 3.72 -7.62
N HIS A 225 -9.30 4.50 -8.28
CA HIS A 225 -9.38 5.95 -8.02
C HIS A 225 -10.78 6.48 -8.34
N GLY A 226 -11.30 7.37 -7.50
CA GLY A 226 -12.52 8.13 -7.81
C GLY A 226 -12.26 9.20 -8.86
N GLN A 227 -13.10 9.29 -9.88
CA GLN A 227 -12.90 10.27 -10.96
C GLN A 227 -13.05 11.72 -10.47
N GLU A 228 -13.94 11.93 -9.51
CA GLU A 228 -14.24 13.25 -8.95
C GLU A 228 -13.54 13.52 -7.61
N ASP A 229 -12.47 12.75 -7.35
CA ASP A 229 -11.60 13.00 -6.19
C ASP A 229 -11.09 14.44 -6.20
N GLY A 230 -11.53 15.23 -5.21
CA GLY A 230 -11.16 16.64 -5.07
C GLY A 230 -9.89 16.86 -4.25
N LEU A 231 -9.35 15.81 -3.60
CA LEU A 231 -8.16 15.87 -2.76
C LEU A 231 -6.90 15.45 -3.50
N VAL A 232 -6.97 14.36 -4.27
CA VAL A 232 -5.88 13.79 -5.05
C VAL A 232 -6.26 13.77 -6.53
N ASP A 233 -5.37 14.24 -7.39
CA ASP A 233 -5.60 14.27 -8.82
C ASP A 233 -5.45 12.87 -9.42
N VAL A 234 -6.52 12.36 -10.02
CA VAL A 234 -6.58 11.06 -10.71
C VAL A 234 -5.50 10.91 -11.79
N ASN A 235 -5.03 12.00 -12.38
CA ASN A 235 -3.93 11.99 -13.34
C ASN A 235 -2.64 11.41 -12.76
N GLY A 236 -2.40 11.51 -11.44
CA GLY A 236 -1.28 10.84 -10.78
C GLY A 236 -1.35 9.32 -10.91
N SER A 237 -2.53 8.74 -10.72
CA SER A 237 -2.79 7.30 -10.90
C SER A 237 -2.66 6.88 -12.36
N MET A 238 -3.16 7.69 -13.29
CA MET A 238 -3.06 7.42 -14.73
C MET A 238 -1.61 7.43 -15.22
N GLU A 239 -0.80 8.37 -14.76
CA GLU A 239 0.63 8.45 -15.07
C GLU A 239 1.41 7.29 -14.44
N LEU A 240 1.10 6.93 -13.19
CA LEU A 240 1.68 5.73 -12.56
C LEU A 240 1.40 4.50 -13.42
N TYR A 241 0.14 4.29 -13.81
CA TYR A 241 -0.25 3.15 -14.63
C TYR A 241 0.50 3.08 -15.95
N LYS A 242 0.70 4.21 -16.63
CA LYS A 242 1.46 4.28 -17.88
C LYS A 242 2.93 3.86 -17.69
N ASN A 243 3.53 4.25 -16.58
CA ASN A 243 4.95 3.99 -16.29
C ASN A 243 5.23 2.60 -15.71
N LEU A 244 4.21 1.90 -15.22
CA LEU A 244 4.35 0.50 -14.83
C LEU A 244 4.63 -0.36 -16.08
N ILE A 245 5.70 -1.15 -16.06
CA ILE A 245 6.05 -2.07 -17.15
C ILE A 245 5.63 -3.51 -16.87
N TYR A 246 5.34 -3.85 -15.62
CA TYR A 246 4.90 -5.19 -15.24
C TYR A 246 3.55 -5.52 -15.89
N ARG A 247 3.44 -6.71 -16.50
CA ARG A 247 2.28 -7.07 -17.33
C ARG A 247 0.99 -7.20 -16.53
N ASN A 248 1.05 -7.78 -15.31
CA ASN A 248 -0.13 -7.94 -14.46
C ASN A 248 -0.39 -6.62 -13.70
N LYS A 249 -0.85 -5.62 -14.45
CA LYS A 249 -1.30 -4.32 -13.93
C LYS A 249 -2.72 -4.05 -14.36
N ARG A 250 -3.52 -3.53 -13.44
CA ARG A 250 -4.91 -3.12 -13.70
C ARG A 250 -5.15 -1.75 -13.13
N MET A 251 -6.03 -1.01 -13.75
CA MET A 251 -6.52 0.26 -13.22
C MET A 251 -8.02 0.36 -13.46
N LYS A 252 -8.75 0.85 -12.46
CA LYS A 252 -10.15 1.24 -12.59
C LYS A 252 -10.35 2.63 -12.01
N ILE A 253 -11.00 3.48 -12.80
CA ILE A 253 -11.46 4.81 -12.41
C ILE A 253 -12.97 4.72 -12.25
N TYR A 254 -13.46 5.16 -11.09
CA TYR A 254 -14.89 5.12 -10.77
C TYR A 254 -15.53 6.48 -11.06
N PRO A 255 -16.38 6.58 -12.09
CA PRO A 255 -17.11 7.83 -12.39
C PRO A 255 -17.93 8.28 -11.18
N GLY A 256 -17.90 9.56 -10.89
CA GLY A 256 -18.69 10.16 -9.82
C GLY A 256 -18.15 9.93 -8.41
N LEU A 257 -17.19 9.03 -8.15
CA LEU A 257 -16.72 8.78 -6.79
C LEU A 257 -15.64 9.79 -6.35
N TYR A 258 -15.64 10.06 -5.04
CA TYR A 258 -14.70 10.94 -4.35
C TYR A 258 -13.45 10.18 -3.86
N HIS A 259 -12.78 10.71 -2.84
CA HIS A 259 -11.46 10.23 -2.39
C HIS A 259 -11.50 8.87 -1.69
N GLU A 260 -12.40 8.70 -0.72
CA GLU A 260 -12.51 7.45 0.05
C GLU A 260 -13.43 6.43 -0.64
N ILE A 261 -13.04 5.93 -1.81
CA ILE A 261 -13.83 5.01 -2.63
C ILE A 261 -14.29 3.74 -1.87
N MET A 262 -13.58 3.36 -0.79
CA MET A 262 -13.94 2.22 0.08
C MET A 262 -14.93 2.60 1.18
N ASN A 263 -15.25 3.87 1.32
CA ASN A 263 -16.19 4.40 2.29
C ASN A 263 -17.34 5.20 1.64
N GLU A 264 -17.58 4.99 0.35
CA GLU A 264 -18.76 5.50 -0.36
C GLU A 264 -20.03 4.74 0.05
N PHE A 265 -21.18 5.16 -0.48
CA PHE A 265 -22.43 4.42 -0.31
C PHE A 265 -22.28 2.93 -0.65
N PRO A 266 -23.06 2.04 -0.01
CA PRO A 266 -22.89 0.58 -0.15
C PRO A 266 -22.78 0.07 -1.58
N GLU A 267 -23.62 0.56 -2.49
CA GLU A 267 -23.64 0.16 -3.90
C GLU A 267 -22.33 0.46 -4.63
N HIS A 268 -21.68 1.56 -4.31
CA HIS A 268 -20.42 1.97 -4.93
C HIS A 268 -19.22 1.28 -4.29
N ARG A 269 -19.14 1.27 -2.95
CA ARG A 269 -18.02 0.62 -2.27
C ARG A 269 -17.97 -0.88 -2.49
N ASP A 270 -19.15 -1.55 -2.63
CA ASP A 270 -19.21 -2.98 -2.90
C ASP A 270 -18.70 -3.32 -4.31
N GLU A 271 -18.88 -2.42 -5.30
CA GLU A 271 -18.22 -2.51 -6.60
C GLU A 271 -16.69 -2.44 -6.46
N VAL A 272 -16.17 -1.48 -5.67
CA VAL A 272 -14.74 -1.33 -5.41
C VAL A 272 -14.18 -2.60 -4.76
N PHE A 273 -14.85 -3.14 -3.76
CA PHE A 273 -14.43 -4.38 -3.11
C PHE A 273 -14.52 -5.60 -4.03
N GLY A 274 -15.52 -5.63 -4.91
CA GLY A 274 -15.65 -6.66 -5.95
C GLY A 274 -14.47 -6.68 -6.91
N ASP A 275 -13.98 -5.51 -7.33
CA ASP A 275 -12.78 -5.39 -8.17
C ASP A 275 -11.51 -5.82 -7.43
N ILE A 276 -11.39 -5.49 -6.14
CA ILE A 276 -10.31 -6.00 -5.29
C ILE A 276 -10.37 -7.53 -5.22
N GLN A 277 -11.55 -8.11 -4.94
CA GLN A 277 -11.71 -9.57 -4.88
C GLN A 277 -11.32 -10.24 -6.20
N ALA A 278 -11.79 -9.71 -7.33
CA ALA A 278 -11.47 -10.23 -8.66
C ALA A 278 -9.96 -10.18 -8.98
N PHE A 279 -9.27 -9.13 -8.49
CA PHE A 279 -7.82 -9.03 -8.61
C PHE A 279 -7.10 -10.10 -7.75
N LEU A 280 -7.51 -10.27 -6.50
CA LEU A 280 -6.97 -11.29 -5.61
C LEU A 280 -7.13 -12.68 -6.22
N ASP A 281 -8.33 -13.01 -6.70
CA ASP A 281 -8.65 -14.32 -7.29
C ASP A 281 -7.83 -14.62 -8.54
N THR A 282 -7.55 -13.61 -9.37
CA THR A 282 -6.70 -13.77 -10.56
C THR A 282 -5.27 -14.17 -10.18
N ILE A 283 -4.67 -13.47 -9.19
CA ILE A 283 -3.32 -13.77 -8.74
C ILE A 283 -3.21 -15.20 -8.20
N LEU A 284 -4.26 -15.65 -7.53
CA LEU A 284 -4.29 -16.95 -6.89
C LEU A 284 -4.45 -18.09 -7.91
N ARG A 285 -5.23 -17.88 -8.97
CA ARG A 285 -5.37 -18.84 -10.08
C ARG A 285 -4.07 -18.98 -10.87
N GLU A 286 -3.35 -17.88 -11.11
CA GLU A 286 -2.05 -17.90 -11.81
C GLU A 286 -0.96 -18.65 -11.04
N LYS A 287 -1.05 -18.74 -9.71
CA LYS A 287 -0.10 -19.44 -8.82
C LYS A 287 -0.50 -20.88 -8.48
N SER A 288 -1.67 -21.32 -8.93
CA SER A 288 -2.09 -22.71 -8.92
C SER A 288 -2.05 -23.24 -10.39
N PRO A 289 -0.87 -23.51 -10.98
CA PRO A 289 -0.82 -24.27 -12.22
C PRO A 289 -1.33 -25.64 -11.84
N GLY A 290 -2.52 -25.98 -12.33
CA GLY A 290 -2.98 -27.36 -12.28
C GLY A 290 -1.84 -28.26 -12.77
N GLU A 291 -1.66 -29.40 -12.12
CA GLU A 291 -0.78 -30.46 -12.56
C GLU A 291 -1.10 -30.81 -14.03
N THR A 292 -0.54 -30.08 -14.96
CA THR A 292 -0.38 -30.55 -16.33
C THR A 292 0.75 -31.56 -16.24
N LYS A 293 0.35 -32.82 -16.07
CA LYS A 293 1.18 -33.96 -16.44
C LYS A 293 1.60 -33.79 -17.90
N ASP A 294 2.69 -33.11 -18.15
CA ASP A 294 3.43 -33.29 -19.41
C ASP A 294 4.61 -34.23 -19.15
N SER A 295 4.27 -35.50 -19.22
CA SER A 295 5.20 -36.64 -19.20
C SER A 295 5.81 -36.85 -20.58
N SER A 296 6.44 -35.84 -21.21
CA SER A 296 7.10 -36.03 -22.49
C SER A 296 8.30 -35.11 -22.74
N LEU A 297 9.25 -35.15 -21.81
CA LEU A 297 10.62 -34.74 -22.13
C LEU A 297 11.62 -35.67 -21.45
N LYS A 298 11.62 -36.93 -21.97
CA LYS A 298 12.76 -37.81 -21.76
C LYS A 298 13.98 -37.23 -22.48
N LEU A 299 14.84 -36.57 -21.71
CA LEU A 299 16.18 -36.22 -22.15
C LEU A 299 16.93 -37.49 -22.65
N LYS A 300 17.11 -37.59 -23.94
CA LYS A 300 18.00 -38.57 -24.55
C LYS A 300 19.42 -38.31 -24.03
N LYS A 301 19.90 -39.20 -23.15
CA LYS A 301 21.32 -39.27 -22.78
C LYS A 301 22.14 -39.60 -24.01
N LYS A 302 23.06 -38.73 -24.43
CA LYS A 302 24.11 -39.05 -25.41
C LYS A 302 25.02 -40.09 -24.80
N PRO A 303 25.48 -41.11 -25.61
CA PRO A 303 26.42 -42.12 -25.14
C PRO A 303 27.81 -41.51 -24.94
N LYS A 304 28.46 -41.93 -23.85
CA LYS A 304 29.86 -41.60 -23.55
C LYS A 304 30.76 -42.26 -24.59
N ALA A 305 31.60 -41.49 -25.29
CA ALA A 305 32.69 -41.99 -26.09
C ALA A 305 33.79 -42.58 -25.19
N SER A 306 34.12 -43.83 -25.43
CA SER A 306 35.22 -44.53 -24.79
C SER A 306 36.56 -43.98 -25.31
N ALA A 307 37.39 -43.44 -24.43
CA ALA A 307 38.77 -43.12 -24.78
C ALA A 307 39.65 -44.37 -24.57
N SER A 308 40.17 -44.89 -25.68
CA SER A 308 41.18 -45.95 -25.70
C SER A 308 42.55 -45.38 -25.34
N SER A 309 43.19 -45.97 -24.34
CA SER A 309 44.57 -45.77 -23.98
C SER A 309 45.51 -46.29 -25.05
N LYS A 310 46.39 -45.46 -25.60
CA LYS A 310 47.61 -45.91 -26.23
C LYS A 310 48.83 -45.47 -25.43
N LYS A 311 49.47 -46.46 -24.79
CA LYS A 311 50.83 -46.38 -24.30
C LYS A 311 51.76 -46.11 -25.45
N LYS A 312 52.67 -45.16 -25.35
CA LYS A 312 53.93 -45.15 -26.12
C LYS A 312 55.06 -45.03 -25.12
N THR A 313 55.85 -46.11 -25.09
CA THR A 313 57.24 -46.23 -24.58
C THR A 313 58.18 -45.67 -25.61
N VAL A 314 59.17 -44.85 -25.25
CA VAL A 314 60.41 -44.58 -25.90
C VAL A 314 61.41 -44.13 -24.86
N VAL A 315 62.37 -44.93 -24.64
CA VAL A 315 63.83 -44.84 -24.58
C VAL A 315 64.39 -43.60 -23.93
#